data_95c372828b91fa7b2039603803d1588e
#
_entry.id   95c372828b91fa7b2039603803d1588e
#
_cell.length_a   1.000
_cell.length_b   1.000
_cell.length_c   1.000
_cell.angle_alpha   90.00
_cell.angle_beta   90.00
_cell.angle_gamma   90.00
#
_symmetry.space_group_name_H-M   'P 1'
#
loop_
_entity.id
_entity.type
_entity.pdbx_description
1 polymer ?
#
loop_
_entity_poly.entity_id
_entity_poly.type
_entity_poly.pdbx_seq_one_letter_code
_entity_poly.pdbx_strand_id
1 'polypeptide(L)'
;MLQIMKLTTYVLNLLKDKERKEYMQYVLSDYPNLDIQYVNAINGKNLSLDEILNQFDNNKAYKRYGRECDLGEIGCSLSHRLAFDLLMNSESNYALILEDDIVIGDGFSSVLEKLLPLIDIDAPCVILLSGGVSYYKKRATIP
;
A
#
# COMPACT_ATOMS: atom_id res chain seq x y z
N MET A 1 -18.34 17.96 20.03
CA MET A 1 -17.12 17.12 19.97
C MET A 1 -16.85 16.84 18.52
N LEU A 2 -15.84 17.44 17.94
CA LEU A 2 -15.41 17.11 16.56
C LEU A 2 -14.96 15.65 16.57
N GLN A 3 -15.66 14.80 15.87
CA GLN A 3 -15.25 13.43 15.65
C GLN A 3 -13.97 13.48 14.80
N ILE A 4 -12.83 13.14 15.41
CA ILE A 4 -11.56 13.03 14.68
C ILE A 4 -11.78 11.91 13.67
N MET A 5 -11.93 12.25 12.39
CA MET A 5 -12.02 11.25 11.32
C MET A 5 -10.72 10.46 11.32
N LYS A 6 -10.80 9.17 11.60
CA LYS A 6 -9.66 8.28 11.53
C LYS A 6 -9.33 7.96 10.07
N LEU A 7 -8.06 7.97 9.74
CA LEU A 7 -7.58 7.56 8.42
C LEU A 7 -7.61 6.04 8.30
N THR A 8 -8.42 5.50 7.42
CA THR A 8 -8.42 4.07 7.09
C THR A 8 -7.02 3.65 6.69
N THR A 9 -6.47 2.65 7.37
CA THR A 9 -5.08 2.22 7.20
C THR A 9 -5.01 0.71 7.09
N TYR A 10 -4.54 0.23 5.94
CA TYR A 10 -4.31 -1.20 5.70
C TYR A 10 -2.83 -1.52 5.87
N VAL A 11 -2.52 -2.47 6.76
CA VAL A 11 -1.16 -3.00 6.94
C VAL A 11 -1.09 -4.37 6.30
N LEU A 12 -0.29 -4.48 5.24
CA LEU A 12 -0.07 -5.74 4.52
C LEU A 12 0.94 -6.56 5.30
N ASN A 13 0.51 -7.71 5.81
CA ASN A 13 1.38 -8.60 6.59
C ASN A 13 1.11 -10.06 6.23
N LEU A 14 2.16 -10.83 5.99
CA LEU A 14 2.05 -12.28 5.81
C LEU A 14 1.69 -12.95 7.14
N LEU A 15 0.74 -13.87 7.14
CA LEU A 15 0.28 -14.58 8.35
C LEU A 15 1.40 -15.24 9.16
N LYS A 16 2.48 -15.67 8.49
CA LYS A 16 3.64 -16.29 9.13
C LYS A 16 4.57 -15.28 9.83
N ASP A 17 4.56 -14.00 9.42
CA ASP A 17 5.51 -12.99 9.87
C ASP A 17 4.96 -12.26 11.11
N LYS A 18 4.79 -13.00 12.21
CA LYS A 18 4.20 -12.50 13.46
C LYS A 18 5.04 -11.41 14.11
N GLU A 19 6.35 -11.54 14.10
CA GLU A 19 7.28 -10.53 14.66
C GLU A 19 7.15 -9.18 13.96
N ARG A 20 7.01 -9.17 12.63
CA ARG A 20 6.77 -7.94 11.87
C ARG A 20 5.42 -7.32 12.23
N LYS A 21 4.39 -8.15 12.41
CA LYS A 21 3.08 -7.68 12.86
C LYS A 21 3.16 -7.02 14.24
N GLU A 22 3.85 -7.65 15.19
CA GLU A 22 4.06 -7.11 16.54
C GLU A 22 4.84 -5.79 16.50
N TYR A 23 5.89 -5.72 15.69
CA TYR A 23 6.63 -4.48 15.43
C TYR A 23 5.70 -3.37 14.92
N MET A 24 4.90 -3.64 13.89
CA MET A 24 3.96 -2.65 13.36
C MET A 24 2.89 -2.25 14.37
N GLN A 25 2.40 -3.18 15.19
CA GLN A 25 1.46 -2.86 16.29
C GLN A 25 2.09 -1.89 17.28
N TYR A 26 3.35 -2.13 17.66
CA TYR A 26 4.09 -1.25 18.56
C TYR A 26 4.30 0.14 17.94
N VAL A 27 4.84 0.22 16.73
CA VAL A 27 5.13 1.49 16.05
C VAL A 27 3.85 2.30 15.80
N LEU A 28 2.78 1.64 15.35
CA LEU A 28 1.53 2.32 15.01
C LEU A 28 0.69 2.71 16.23
N SER A 29 1.03 2.22 17.43
CA SER A 29 0.36 2.65 18.67
C SER A 29 0.51 4.14 18.97
N ASP A 30 1.56 4.77 18.44
CA ASP A 30 1.81 6.21 18.57
C ASP A 30 0.93 7.07 17.62
N TYR A 31 0.12 6.44 16.76
CA TYR A 31 -0.70 7.11 15.76
C TYR A 31 -2.20 6.84 15.96
N PRO A 32 -2.83 7.41 17.00
CA PRO A 32 -4.23 7.11 17.35
C PRO A 32 -5.26 7.57 16.31
N ASN A 33 -4.84 8.41 15.37
CA ASN A 33 -5.68 8.91 14.26
C ASN A 33 -5.75 7.92 13.08
N LEU A 34 -5.04 6.80 13.12
CA LEU A 34 -5.12 5.75 12.14
C LEU A 34 -6.16 4.70 12.58
N ASP A 35 -7.03 4.31 11.65
CA ASP A 35 -7.92 3.16 11.78
C ASP A 35 -7.27 1.95 11.14
N ILE A 36 -6.54 1.17 11.96
CA ILE A 36 -5.61 0.16 11.50
C ILE A 36 -6.30 -1.18 11.29
N GLN A 37 -6.20 -1.70 10.08
CA GLN A 37 -6.68 -3.03 9.69
C GLN A 37 -5.52 -3.84 9.11
N TYR A 38 -5.25 -5.01 9.69
CA TYR A 38 -4.24 -5.92 9.18
C TYR A 38 -4.82 -6.78 8.06
N VAL A 39 -4.22 -6.68 6.88
CA VAL A 39 -4.62 -7.42 5.69
C VAL A 39 -3.66 -8.58 5.49
N ASN A 40 -4.20 -9.79 5.35
CA ASN A 40 -3.40 -10.97 5.08
C ASN A 40 -2.79 -10.86 3.67
N ALA A 41 -1.51 -10.55 3.62
CA ALA A 41 -0.75 -10.43 2.39
C ALA A 41 -0.62 -11.79 1.68
N ILE A 42 -0.56 -11.74 0.37
CA ILE A 42 -0.44 -12.91 -0.48
C ILE A 42 1.03 -13.32 -0.57
N ASN A 43 1.35 -14.54 -0.15
CA ASN A 43 2.67 -15.10 -0.38
C ASN A 43 2.72 -15.70 -1.79
N GLY A 44 3.37 -15.02 -2.73
CA GLY A 44 3.47 -15.47 -4.11
C GLY A 44 4.10 -16.86 -4.27
N LYS A 45 4.94 -17.29 -3.31
CA LYS A 45 5.53 -18.64 -3.32
C LYS A 45 4.52 -19.75 -3.06
N ASN A 46 3.35 -19.42 -2.49
CA ASN A 46 2.29 -20.38 -2.22
C ASN A 46 1.25 -20.45 -3.34
N LEU A 47 1.35 -19.59 -4.34
CA LEU A 47 0.44 -19.60 -5.49
C LEU A 47 0.80 -20.72 -6.45
N SER A 48 -0.22 -21.42 -6.94
CA SER A 48 -0.09 -22.34 -8.08
C SER A 48 0.14 -21.56 -9.37
N LEU A 49 0.65 -22.25 -10.40
CA LEU A 49 0.85 -21.65 -11.72
C LEU A 49 -0.47 -21.12 -12.28
N ASP A 50 -1.56 -21.85 -12.12
CA ASP A 50 -2.88 -21.45 -12.62
C ASP A 50 -3.39 -20.19 -11.93
N GLU A 51 -3.20 -20.06 -10.62
CA GLU A 51 -3.55 -18.84 -9.88
C GLU A 51 -2.75 -17.63 -10.38
N ILE A 52 -1.44 -17.82 -10.63
CA ILE A 52 -0.59 -16.77 -11.19
C ILE A 52 -1.08 -16.36 -12.57
N LEU A 53 -1.28 -17.31 -13.48
CA LEU A 53 -1.71 -17.04 -14.86
C LEU A 53 -3.08 -16.35 -14.92
N ASN A 54 -3.98 -16.67 -14.00
CA ASN A 54 -5.32 -16.06 -13.95
C ASN A 54 -5.33 -14.64 -13.35
N GLN A 55 -4.33 -14.29 -12.55
CA GLN A 55 -4.34 -13.05 -11.79
C GLN A 55 -3.26 -12.06 -12.20
N PHE A 56 -2.20 -12.51 -12.87
CA PHE A 56 -1.02 -11.71 -13.17
C PHE A 56 -0.55 -11.89 -14.62
N ASP A 57 -0.34 -10.79 -15.33
CA ASP A 57 0.09 -10.80 -16.73
C ASP A 57 1.61 -10.60 -16.84
N ASN A 58 2.37 -11.68 -16.82
CA ASN A 58 3.82 -11.67 -16.97
C ASN A 58 4.27 -11.10 -18.32
N ASN A 59 3.47 -11.23 -19.39
CA ASN A 59 3.81 -10.64 -20.69
C ASN A 59 3.82 -9.10 -20.62
N LYS A 60 2.87 -8.50 -19.90
CA LYS A 60 2.89 -7.06 -19.66
C LYS A 60 4.08 -6.65 -18.80
N ALA A 61 4.41 -7.43 -17.76
CA ALA A 61 5.56 -7.20 -16.92
C ALA A 61 6.85 -7.25 -17.77
N TYR A 62 7.02 -8.26 -18.58
CA TYR A 62 8.18 -8.39 -19.47
C TYR A 62 8.31 -7.22 -20.45
N LYS A 63 7.21 -6.79 -21.09
CA LYS A 63 7.22 -5.62 -21.98
C LYS A 63 7.60 -4.32 -21.27
N ARG A 64 7.27 -4.18 -19.99
CA ARG A 64 7.53 -2.96 -19.19
C ARG A 64 8.92 -2.94 -18.59
N TYR A 65 9.41 -4.08 -18.09
CA TYR A 65 10.63 -4.20 -17.28
C TYR A 65 11.76 -4.95 -17.96
N GLY A 66 11.52 -5.57 -19.11
CA GLY A 66 12.51 -6.41 -19.81
C GLY A 66 12.75 -7.77 -19.16
N ARG A 67 11.96 -8.14 -18.15
CA ARG A 67 12.03 -9.41 -17.42
C ARG A 67 10.66 -9.80 -16.86
N GLU A 68 10.51 -11.04 -16.49
CA GLU A 68 9.38 -11.50 -15.70
C GLU A 68 9.50 -11.02 -14.25
N CYS A 69 8.36 -10.89 -13.56
CA CYS A 69 8.34 -10.64 -12.14
C CYS A 69 8.60 -11.95 -11.38
N ASP A 70 9.32 -11.84 -10.27
CA ASP A 70 9.48 -12.96 -9.35
C ASP A 70 8.22 -13.18 -8.49
N LEU A 71 8.17 -14.33 -7.79
CA LEU A 71 7.01 -14.69 -6.97
C LEU A 71 6.76 -13.71 -5.82
N GLY A 72 7.80 -13.06 -5.30
CA GLY A 72 7.68 -12.03 -4.27
C GLY A 72 7.01 -10.78 -4.81
N GLU A 73 7.45 -10.30 -5.98
CA GLU A 73 6.87 -9.15 -6.68
C GLU A 73 5.40 -9.40 -7.06
N ILE A 74 5.07 -10.63 -7.51
CA ILE A 74 3.69 -11.03 -7.81
C ILE A 74 2.85 -11.00 -6.52
N GLY A 75 3.33 -11.60 -5.45
CA GLY A 75 2.63 -11.62 -4.15
C GLY A 75 2.40 -10.21 -3.60
N CYS A 76 3.41 -9.33 -3.66
CA CYS A 76 3.31 -7.93 -3.28
C CYS A 76 2.24 -7.20 -4.11
N SER A 77 2.30 -7.32 -5.44
CA SER A 77 1.32 -6.70 -6.34
C SER A 77 -0.12 -7.15 -6.06
N LEU A 78 -0.33 -8.45 -5.83
CA LEU A 78 -1.64 -9.00 -5.50
C LEU A 78 -2.12 -8.56 -4.11
N SER A 79 -1.22 -8.40 -3.14
CA SER A 79 -1.54 -7.89 -1.81
C SER A 79 -2.00 -6.42 -1.86
N HIS A 80 -1.32 -5.58 -2.63
CA HIS A 80 -1.76 -4.21 -2.86
C HIS A 80 -3.11 -4.14 -3.57
N ARG A 81 -3.35 -5.00 -4.57
CA ARG A 81 -4.66 -5.09 -5.22
C ARG A 81 -5.76 -5.46 -4.23
N LEU A 82 -5.49 -6.40 -3.32
CA LEU A 82 -6.44 -6.73 -2.25
C LEU A 82 -6.77 -5.54 -1.37
N ALA A 83 -5.78 -4.71 -1.00
CA ALA A 83 -6.03 -3.49 -0.24
C ALA A 83 -6.85 -2.46 -1.05
N PHE A 84 -6.62 -2.34 -2.36
CA PHE A 84 -7.47 -1.50 -3.22
C PHE A 84 -8.91 -2.02 -3.30
N ASP A 85 -9.11 -3.33 -3.41
CA ASP A 85 -10.44 -3.94 -3.41
C ASP A 85 -11.17 -3.68 -2.07
N LEU A 86 -10.46 -3.75 -0.94
CA LEU A 86 -11.01 -3.41 0.37
C LEU A 86 -11.42 -1.93 0.44
N LEU A 87 -10.60 -1.01 -0.06
CA LEU A 87 -10.94 0.41 -0.13
C LEU A 87 -12.19 0.64 -0.97
N MET A 88 -12.25 0.05 -2.17
CA MET A 88 -13.38 0.19 -3.09
C MET A 88 -14.70 -0.33 -2.52
N ASN A 89 -14.66 -1.27 -1.58
CA ASN A 89 -15.83 -1.83 -0.89
C ASN A 89 -16.08 -1.20 0.49
N SER A 90 -15.32 -0.16 0.86
CA SER A 90 -15.47 0.60 2.10
C SER A 90 -16.22 1.92 1.85
N GLU A 91 -16.58 2.61 2.94
CA GLU A 91 -17.12 3.97 2.88
C GLU A 91 -16.03 5.07 2.81
N SER A 92 -14.75 4.67 2.82
CA SER A 92 -13.62 5.60 2.81
C SER A 92 -13.27 6.04 1.40
N ASN A 93 -13.03 7.34 1.20
CA ASN A 93 -12.60 7.88 -0.08
C ASN A 93 -11.12 7.61 -0.40
N TYR A 94 -10.32 7.37 0.62
CA TYR A 94 -8.89 7.06 0.52
C TYR A 94 -8.42 6.22 1.70
N ALA A 95 -7.32 5.51 1.52
CA ALA A 95 -6.68 4.76 2.58
C ALA A 95 -5.15 4.91 2.51
N LEU A 96 -4.53 4.80 3.67
CA LEU A 96 -3.09 4.59 3.79
C LEU A 96 -2.81 3.09 3.68
N ILE A 97 -1.87 2.70 2.83
CA ILE A 97 -1.43 1.31 2.69
C ILE A 97 0.03 1.23 3.11
N LEU A 98 0.31 0.37 4.07
CA LEU A 98 1.64 0.17 4.66
C LEU A 98 2.07 -1.28 4.49
N GLU A 99 3.33 -1.51 4.17
CA GLU A 99 3.95 -2.83 4.27
C GLU A 99 4.47 -3.05 5.70
N ASP A 100 4.68 -4.29 6.11
CA ASP A 100 5.01 -4.66 7.49
C ASP A 100 6.50 -4.51 7.86
N ASP A 101 7.30 -3.98 6.95
CA ASP A 101 8.74 -3.74 7.12
C ASP A 101 9.14 -2.28 6.95
N ILE A 102 8.19 -1.36 7.01
CA ILE A 102 8.47 0.07 6.91
C ILE A 102 9.05 0.63 8.20
N VAL A 103 9.81 1.71 8.06
CA VAL A 103 10.25 2.57 9.16
C VAL A 103 9.54 3.92 9.03
N ILE A 104 8.80 4.30 10.05
CA ILE A 104 8.09 5.58 10.09
C ILE A 104 9.04 6.65 10.60
N GLY A 105 9.24 7.71 9.80
CA GLY A 105 10.08 8.85 10.19
C GLY A 105 9.33 9.89 11.02
N ASP A 106 10.08 10.74 11.74
CA ASP A 106 9.55 11.75 12.68
C ASP A 106 8.55 12.75 12.06
N GLY A 107 8.61 12.96 10.76
CA GLY A 107 7.71 13.88 10.04
C GLY A 107 6.39 13.28 9.55
N PHE A 108 6.13 12.00 9.80
CA PHE A 108 5.02 11.27 9.20
C PHE A 108 3.65 11.92 9.42
N SER A 109 3.29 12.23 10.67
CA SER A 109 2.01 12.90 10.99
C SER A 109 1.88 14.25 10.27
N SER A 110 2.94 15.06 10.28
CA SER A 110 2.95 16.37 9.62
C SER A 110 2.79 16.26 8.09
N VAL A 111 3.35 15.21 7.49
CA VAL A 111 3.16 14.93 6.05
C VAL A 111 1.71 14.57 5.76
N LEU A 112 1.11 13.69 6.55
CA LEU A 112 -0.30 13.30 6.38
C LEU A 112 -1.24 14.50 6.56
N GLU A 113 -1.05 15.31 7.61
CA GLU A 113 -1.87 16.50 7.87
C GLU A 113 -1.84 17.51 6.71
N LYS A 114 -0.70 17.65 6.05
CA LYS A 114 -0.55 18.56 4.89
C LYS A 114 -1.07 17.94 3.59
N LEU A 115 -0.94 16.63 3.46
CA LEU A 115 -1.28 15.91 2.23
C LEU A 115 -2.78 15.66 2.10
N LEU A 116 -3.44 15.19 3.17
CA LEU A 116 -4.84 14.79 3.13
C LEU A 116 -5.79 15.87 2.57
N PRO A 117 -5.65 17.16 2.95
CA PRO A 117 -6.50 18.21 2.40
C PRO A 117 -6.28 18.50 0.91
N LEU A 118 -5.19 18.00 0.32
CA LEU A 118 -4.83 18.21 -1.08
C LEU A 118 -5.29 17.07 -2.01
N ILE A 119 -5.81 15.97 -1.43
CA ILE A 119 -6.28 14.83 -2.22
C ILE A 119 -7.59 15.21 -2.88
N ASP A 120 -7.60 15.17 -4.23
CA ASP A 120 -8.84 15.24 -5.01
C ASP A 120 -9.55 13.88 -4.95
N ILE A 121 -10.67 13.82 -4.22
CA ILE A 121 -11.43 12.58 -4.05
C ILE A 121 -12.21 12.17 -5.30
N ASP A 122 -12.37 13.07 -6.27
CA ASP A 122 -13.07 12.80 -7.53
C ASP A 122 -12.12 12.24 -8.60
N ALA A 123 -10.81 12.28 -8.36
CA ALA A 123 -9.79 11.79 -9.26
C ALA A 123 -9.04 10.58 -8.67
N PRO A 124 -9.05 9.39 -9.34
CA PRO A 124 -8.26 8.25 -8.88
C PRO A 124 -6.77 8.59 -8.85
N CYS A 125 -6.14 8.47 -7.70
CA CYS A 125 -4.71 8.71 -7.56
C CYS A 125 -4.04 7.73 -6.59
N VAL A 126 -2.74 7.52 -6.77
CA VAL A 126 -1.86 6.83 -5.84
C VAL A 126 -0.69 7.73 -5.51
N ILE A 127 -0.47 7.99 -4.23
CA ILE A 127 0.61 8.84 -3.74
C ILE A 127 1.63 7.98 -3.02
N LEU A 128 2.87 7.98 -3.52
CA LEU A 128 3.98 7.26 -2.89
C LEU A 128 4.62 8.13 -1.82
N LEU A 129 4.63 7.65 -0.58
CA LEU A 129 5.25 8.34 0.56
C LEU A 129 6.70 7.91 0.81
N SER A 130 7.16 6.85 0.16
CA SER A 130 8.53 6.37 0.30
C SER A 130 9.50 7.14 -0.60
N GLY A 131 10.69 7.50 -0.08
CA GLY A 131 11.71 8.29 -0.79
C GLY A 131 12.57 7.54 -1.81
N GLY A 132 12.26 6.28 -2.12
CA GLY A 132 13.05 5.43 -3.02
C GLY A 132 12.83 5.65 -4.52
N VAL A 133 12.06 6.63 -4.93
CA VAL A 133 11.69 6.83 -6.34
C VAL A 133 12.54 7.93 -6.96
N SER A 134 13.26 7.60 -8.04
CA SER A 134 13.95 8.61 -8.86
C SER A 134 12.94 9.35 -9.72
N TYR A 135 12.73 10.63 -9.43
CA TYR A 135 11.87 11.50 -10.23
C TYR A 135 12.60 11.97 -11.49
N TYR A 136 12.13 11.58 -12.65
CA TYR A 136 12.53 12.21 -13.90
C TYR A 136 11.78 13.54 -14.04
N LYS A 137 12.47 14.66 -13.80
CA LYS A 137 11.90 16.04 -13.88
C LYS A 137 11.16 16.36 -15.18
N LYS A 138 11.35 15.59 -16.25
CA LYS A 138 10.71 15.81 -17.57
C LYS A 138 9.28 15.25 -17.70
N ARG A 139 8.73 14.56 -16.70
CA ARG A 139 7.36 14.02 -16.73
C ARG A 139 6.38 14.66 -15.75
N ALA A 140 6.78 15.71 -15.08
CA ALA A 140 5.95 16.46 -14.14
C ALA A 140 5.12 17.59 -14.80
N THR A 141 4.97 17.58 -16.09
CA THR A 141 3.96 18.40 -16.76
C THR A 141 2.73 17.55 -17.00
N ILE A 142 1.90 17.47 -15.99
CA ILE A 142 0.49 17.16 -16.19
C ILE A 142 -0.15 18.46 -16.65
N PRO A 143 -0.88 18.47 -17.79
CA PRO A 143 -1.57 19.65 -18.26
C PRO A 143 -2.69 20.07 -17.31
#